data_263da5bc7d96dfaa7ed418355164551d
#
_entry.id   263da5bc7d96dfaa7ed418355164551d
#
_cell.length_a   1.000
_cell.length_b   1.000
_cell.length_c   1.000
_cell.angle_alpha   90.00
_cell.angle_beta   90.00
_cell.angle_gamma   90.00
#
_symmetry.space_group_name_H-M   'P 1'
#
loop_
_entity.id
_entity.type
_entity.pdbx_description
1 polymer ?
#
loop_
_entity_poly.entity_id
_entity_poly.type
_entity_poly.pdbx_seq_one_letter_code
_entity_poly.pdbx_strand_id
1 'polypeptide(L)'
;LMTNTIERAQKKVEENNFGIRKRLLEYDDVMNLQREVIYKKRKNALDVNRLKVDVANMIYETIESISLSSKETNNFKSFEFDLIRYFSITSPISIKEFEELDSNEVLENLYGVVLKHYEKKNSENSMKVFPVIKNVYENPQNKFERIVVPFTDGKKTMNTVSYTHLRAHE
;
A
#
# COMPACT_ATOMS: atom_id res chain seq x y z
N LEU A 1 -10.44 -3.32 63.83
CA LEU A 1 -9.91 -4.51 63.07
C LEU A 1 -10.64 -4.71 61.74
N MET A 2 -11.97 -4.71 61.71
CA MET A 2 -12.74 -4.91 60.45
C MET A 2 -12.49 -3.82 59.41
N THR A 3 -12.43 -2.55 59.84
CA THR A 3 -12.24 -1.40 58.90
C THR A 3 -10.93 -1.51 58.12
N ASN A 4 -9.82 -1.85 58.80
CA ASN A 4 -8.52 -2.01 58.13
C ASN A 4 -8.48 -3.19 57.15
N THR A 5 -9.28 -4.24 57.40
CA THR A 5 -9.36 -5.40 56.49
C THR A 5 -10.12 -5.05 55.22
N ILE A 6 -11.22 -4.29 55.37
CA ILE A 6 -12.00 -3.79 54.22
C ILE A 6 -11.17 -2.81 53.39
N GLU A 7 -10.48 -1.88 54.05
CA GLU A 7 -9.61 -0.93 53.34
C GLU A 7 -8.50 -1.61 52.55
N ARG A 8 -7.84 -2.63 53.12
CA ARG A 8 -6.83 -3.45 52.39
C ARG A 8 -7.45 -4.18 51.21
N ALA A 9 -8.64 -4.75 51.35
CA ALA A 9 -9.33 -5.42 50.29
C ALA A 9 -9.69 -4.48 49.14
N GLN A 10 -10.22 -3.28 49.45
CA GLN A 10 -10.53 -2.25 48.48
C GLN A 10 -9.29 -1.77 47.73
N LYS A 11 -8.20 -1.51 48.45
CA LYS A 11 -6.92 -1.12 47.84
C LYS A 11 -6.39 -2.17 46.86
N LYS A 12 -6.48 -3.45 47.22
CA LYS A 12 -6.05 -4.54 46.33
C LYS A 12 -6.91 -4.65 45.08
N VAL A 13 -8.21 -4.44 45.19
CA VAL A 13 -9.13 -4.43 44.01
C VAL A 13 -8.81 -3.23 43.12
N GLU A 14 -8.56 -2.06 43.73
CA GLU A 14 -8.22 -0.84 42.97
C GLU A 14 -6.89 -0.98 42.23
N GLU A 15 -5.85 -1.54 42.89
CA GLU A 15 -4.56 -1.83 42.27
C GLU A 15 -4.70 -2.80 41.06
N ASN A 16 -5.53 -3.84 41.23
CA ASN A 16 -5.80 -4.78 40.13
C ASN A 16 -6.52 -4.10 38.95
N ASN A 17 -7.56 -3.32 39.24
CA ASN A 17 -8.31 -2.58 38.21
C ASN A 17 -7.46 -1.51 37.55
N PHE A 18 -6.55 -0.87 38.27
CA PHE A 18 -5.56 0.06 37.74
C PHE A 18 -4.62 -0.65 36.75
N GLY A 19 -4.10 -1.85 37.15
CA GLY A 19 -3.25 -2.65 36.28
C GLY A 19 -3.92 -3.07 34.96
N ILE A 20 -5.21 -3.43 35.04
CA ILE A 20 -5.99 -3.78 33.83
C ILE A 20 -6.18 -2.55 32.95
N ARG A 21 -6.59 -1.41 33.52
CA ARG A 21 -6.77 -0.16 32.73
C ARG A 21 -5.47 0.31 32.09
N LYS A 22 -4.35 0.22 32.80
CA LYS A 22 -3.03 0.59 32.27
C LYS A 22 -2.67 -0.24 31.05
N ARG A 23 -2.87 -1.57 31.09
CA ARG A 23 -2.61 -2.44 29.92
C ARG A 23 -3.52 -2.12 28.75
N LEU A 24 -4.78 -1.79 29.00
CA LEU A 24 -5.71 -1.39 27.94
C LEU A 24 -5.27 -0.09 27.27
N LEU A 25 -4.80 0.90 28.04
CA LEU A 25 -4.25 2.15 27.49
C LEU A 25 -2.99 1.90 26.66
N GLU A 26 -2.04 1.09 27.18
CA GLU A 26 -0.84 0.74 26.45
C GLU A 26 -1.16 0.05 25.12
N TYR A 27 -2.17 -0.82 25.09
CA TYR A 27 -2.65 -1.46 23.86
C TYR A 27 -3.33 -0.47 22.91
N ASP A 28 -4.15 0.43 23.44
CA ASP A 28 -4.84 1.46 22.66
C ASP A 28 -3.85 2.46 22.05
N ASP A 29 -2.78 2.82 22.73
CA ASP A 29 -1.71 3.66 22.21
C ASP A 29 -1.04 3.03 20.98
N VAL A 30 -0.74 1.72 21.03
CA VAL A 30 -0.18 1.00 19.88
C VAL A 30 -1.17 1.00 18.72
N MET A 31 -2.44 0.74 18.96
CA MET A 31 -3.47 0.74 17.93
C MET A 31 -3.68 2.14 17.32
N ASN A 32 -3.60 3.19 18.13
CA ASN A 32 -3.68 4.58 17.68
C ASN A 32 -2.49 4.96 16.80
N LEU A 33 -1.28 4.58 17.19
CA LEU A 33 -0.09 4.79 16.36
C LEU A 33 -0.21 4.11 14.98
N GLN A 34 -0.68 2.85 14.95
CA GLN A 34 -0.93 2.15 13.69
C GLN A 34 -1.99 2.86 12.85
N ARG A 35 -3.07 3.30 13.48
CA ARG A 35 -4.16 4.05 12.83
C ARG A 35 -3.67 5.35 12.23
N GLU A 36 -2.89 6.13 12.97
CA GLU A 36 -2.30 7.38 12.50
C GLU A 36 -1.40 7.19 11.29
N VAL A 37 -0.55 6.16 11.29
CA VAL A 37 0.31 5.83 10.12
C VAL A 37 -0.55 5.52 8.90
N ILE A 38 -1.60 4.72 9.05
CA ILE A 38 -2.49 4.37 7.93
C ILE A 38 -3.25 5.60 7.43
N TYR A 39 -3.81 6.42 8.33
CA TYR A 39 -4.52 7.63 7.95
C TYR A 39 -3.60 8.66 7.28
N LYS A 40 -2.35 8.79 7.75
CA LYS A 40 -1.36 9.64 7.11
C LYS A 40 -1.03 9.17 5.69
N LYS A 41 -0.80 7.87 5.51
CA LYS A 41 -0.60 7.28 4.17
C LYS A 41 -1.82 7.49 3.27
N ARG A 42 -3.03 7.27 3.79
CA ARG A 42 -4.27 7.52 3.05
C ARG A 42 -4.44 9.00 2.65
N LYS A 43 -4.16 9.93 3.56
CA LYS A 43 -4.20 11.37 3.27
C LYS A 43 -3.20 11.73 2.17
N ASN A 44 -1.97 11.21 2.25
CA ASN A 44 -0.95 11.44 1.22
C ASN A 44 -1.37 10.86 -0.14
N ALA A 45 -2.04 9.69 -0.17
CA ALA A 45 -2.55 9.09 -1.40
C ALA A 45 -3.70 9.89 -2.05
N LEU A 46 -4.47 10.62 -1.25
CA LEU A 46 -5.49 11.56 -1.75
C LEU A 46 -4.89 12.87 -2.26
N ASP A 47 -3.71 13.23 -1.76
CA ASP A 47 -2.96 14.40 -2.23
C ASP A 47 -2.10 14.00 -3.43
N VAL A 48 -2.59 14.32 -4.63
CA VAL A 48 -2.04 13.89 -5.92
C VAL A 48 -0.54 14.22 -6.08
N ASN A 49 -0.06 15.28 -5.45
CA ASN A 49 1.32 15.74 -5.63
C ASN A 49 2.37 14.79 -5.03
N ARG A 50 2.00 14.04 -4.00
CA ARG A 50 2.92 13.17 -3.27
C ARG A 50 2.83 11.69 -3.67
N LEU A 51 1.73 11.30 -4.31
CA LEU A 51 1.45 9.90 -4.66
C LEU A 51 2.56 9.28 -5.53
N LYS A 52 3.11 10.03 -6.49
CA LYS A 52 4.19 9.54 -7.35
C LYS A 52 5.45 9.16 -6.57
N VAL A 53 5.81 9.96 -5.57
CA VAL A 53 6.98 9.70 -4.73
C VAL A 53 6.74 8.49 -3.83
N ASP A 54 5.55 8.40 -3.24
CA ASP A 54 5.21 7.27 -2.39
C ASP A 54 5.19 5.94 -3.18
N VAL A 55 4.67 5.95 -4.41
CA VAL A 55 4.71 4.78 -5.31
C VAL A 55 6.14 4.41 -5.71
N ALA A 56 6.98 5.40 -6.04
CA ALA A 56 8.38 5.16 -6.38
C ALA A 56 9.15 4.54 -5.20
N ASN A 57 8.93 5.03 -3.98
CA ASN A 57 9.51 4.45 -2.77
C ASN A 57 9.03 3.02 -2.51
N MET A 58 7.73 2.75 -2.68
CA MET A 58 7.19 1.39 -2.55
C MET A 58 7.81 0.42 -3.56
N ILE A 59 8.00 0.86 -4.80
CA ILE A 59 8.67 0.07 -5.84
C ILE A 59 10.11 -0.23 -5.40
N TYR A 60 10.84 0.80 -4.96
CA TYR A 60 12.22 0.66 -4.51
C TYR A 60 12.36 -0.33 -3.34
N GLU A 61 11.59 -0.15 -2.26
CA GLU A 61 11.58 -1.02 -1.09
C GLU A 61 11.26 -2.49 -1.45
N THR A 62 10.32 -2.68 -2.40
CA THR A 62 9.93 -4.03 -2.85
C THR A 62 11.07 -4.68 -3.63
N ILE A 63 11.73 -3.95 -4.54
CA ILE A 63 12.87 -4.46 -5.32
C ILE A 63 14.05 -4.79 -4.38
N GLU A 64 14.34 -3.92 -3.42
CA GLU A 64 15.37 -4.13 -2.41
C GLU A 64 15.13 -5.44 -1.65
N SER A 65 13.90 -5.63 -1.15
CA SER A 65 13.52 -6.85 -0.44
C SER A 65 13.67 -8.11 -1.30
N ILE A 66 13.25 -8.06 -2.58
CA ILE A 66 13.39 -9.19 -3.52
C ILE A 66 14.88 -9.46 -3.80
N SER A 67 15.67 -8.43 -4.07
CA SER A 67 17.10 -8.57 -4.39
C SER A 67 17.87 -9.17 -3.22
N LEU A 68 17.63 -8.71 -2.00
CA LEU A 68 18.28 -9.22 -0.80
C LEU A 68 17.91 -10.68 -0.54
N SER A 69 16.63 -11.01 -0.49
CA SER A 69 16.15 -12.36 -0.19
C SER A 69 16.58 -13.38 -1.25
N SER A 70 16.59 -12.98 -2.52
CA SER A 70 16.98 -13.87 -3.62
C SER A 70 18.50 -14.09 -3.68
N LYS A 71 19.29 -13.09 -3.31
CA LYS A 71 20.75 -13.22 -3.20
C LYS A 71 21.15 -14.09 -2.01
N GLU A 72 20.52 -13.93 -0.85
CA GLU A 72 20.76 -14.78 0.33
C GLU A 72 20.49 -16.26 0.04
N THR A 73 19.42 -16.56 -0.71
CA THR A 73 19.05 -17.94 -1.07
C THR A 73 19.75 -18.43 -2.33
N ASN A 74 20.43 -17.57 -3.08
CA ASN A 74 21.04 -17.80 -4.39
C ASN A 74 20.09 -18.53 -5.37
N ASN A 75 18.82 -18.13 -5.38
CA ASN A 75 17.78 -18.80 -6.14
C ASN A 75 17.18 -17.87 -7.22
N PHE A 76 17.74 -17.94 -8.43
CA PHE A 76 17.28 -17.14 -9.57
C PHE A 76 15.82 -17.42 -9.96
N LYS A 77 15.34 -18.66 -9.83
CA LYS A 77 13.94 -18.98 -10.16
C LYS A 77 12.95 -18.29 -9.21
N SER A 78 13.28 -18.22 -7.93
CA SER A 78 12.47 -17.48 -6.95
C SER A 78 12.45 -16.00 -7.28
N PHE A 79 13.61 -15.43 -7.63
CA PHE A 79 13.75 -14.05 -8.07
C PHE A 79 12.86 -13.72 -9.29
N GLU A 80 12.92 -14.54 -10.34
CA GLU A 80 12.08 -14.36 -11.53
C GLU A 80 10.59 -14.47 -11.22
N PHE A 81 10.23 -15.44 -10.37
CA PHE A 81 8.84 -15.62 -9.94
C PHE A 81 8.32 -14.42 -9.15
N ASP A 82 9.12 -13.86 -8.26
CA ASP A 82 8.76 -12.68 -7.48
C ASP A 82 8.62 -11.43 -8.38
N LEU A 83 9.48 -11.23 -9.38
CA LEU A 83 9.33 -10.16 -10.35
C LEU A 83 8.03 -10.27 -11.15
N ILE A 84 7.66 -11.47 -11.58
CA ILE A 84 6.39 -11.71 -12.27
C ILE A 84 5.22 -11.45 -11.33
N ARG A 85 5.33 -11.89 -10.09
CA ARG A 85 4.26 -11.77 -9.09
C ARG A 85 3.98 -10.32 -8.69
N TYR A 86 5.01 -9.53 -8.43
CA TYR A 86 4.86 -8.17 -7.92
C TYR A 86 4.77 -7.13 -9.03
N PHE A 87 5.52 -7.29 -10.10
CA PHE A 87 5.63 -6.27 -11.16
C PHE A 87 5.10 -6.72 -12.52
N SER A 88 4.77 -7.99 -12.70
CA SER A 88 4.33 -8.57 -13.97
C SER A 88 5.36 -8.40 -15.10
N ILE A 89 6.64 -8.46 -14.78
CA ILE A 89 7.76 -8.41 -15.71
C ILE A 89 8.60 -9.67 -15.59
N THR A 90 9.16 -10.09 -16.72
CA THR A 90 10.21 -11.12 -16.76
C THR A 90 11.54 -10.50 -16.36
N SER A 91 12.45 -11.31 -15.84
CA SER A 91 13.76 -10.83 -15.42
C SER A 91 14.51 -10.17 -16.59
N PRO A 92 14.94 -8.91 -16.45
CA PRO A 92 15.77 -8.25 -17.43
C PRO A 92 17.23 -8.70 -17.38
N ILE A 93 17.61 -9.45 -16.34
CA ILE A 93 18.97 -9.90 -16.02
C ILE A 93 19.05 -11.39 -16.27
N SER A 94 20.14 -11.84 -16.88
CA SER A 94 20.42 -13.26 -17.08
C SER A 94 20.91 -13.94 -15.79
N ILE A 95 20.88 -15.26 -15.74
CA ILE A 95 21.36 -16.04 -14.59
C ILE A 95 22.82 -15.72 -14.26
N LYS A 96 23.68 -15.57 -15.27
CA LYS A 96 25.10 -15.23 -15.08
C LYS A 96 25.29 -13.85 -14.47
N GLU A 97 24.59 -12.88 -14.99
CA GLU A 97 24.62 -11.50 -14.45
C GLU A 97 24.07 -11.44 -13.03
N PHE A 98 23.05 -12.25 -12.72
CA PHE A 98 22.53 -12.34 -11.37
C PHE A 98 23.56 -12.90 -10.38
N GLU A 99 24.41 -13.85 -10.77
CA GLU A 99 25.45 -14.41 -9.93
C GLU A 99 26.64 -13.44 -9.74
N GLU A 100 27.01 -12.71 -10.79
CA GLU A 100 28.18 -11.81 -10.83
C GLU A 100 27.92 -10.43 -10.19
N LEU A 101 26.73 -9.87 -10.38
CA LEU A 101 26.40 -8.52 -9.91
C LEU A 101 26.14 -8.49 -8.40
N ASP A 102 26.51 -7.39 -7.76
CA ASP A 102 26.14 -7.14 -6.37
C ASP A 102 24.65 -6.80 -6.22
N SER A 103 24.12 -6.95 -5.00
CA SER A 103 22.71 -6.68 -4.69
C SER A 103 22.27 -5.27 -5.07
N ASN A 104 23.16 -4.29 -4.88
CA ASN A 104 22.91 -2.88 -5.21
C ASN A 104 22.85 -2.64 -6.73
N GLU A 105 23.73 -3.30 -7.50
CA GLU A 105 23.73 -3.19 -8.96
C GLU A 105 22.49 -3.83 -9.57
N VAL A 106 22.07 -4.98 -9.04
CA VAL A 106 20.81 -5.64 -9.41
C VAL A 106 19.62 -4.72 -9.10
N LEU A 107 19.62 -4.06 -7.93
CA LEU A 107 18.57 -3.13 -7.53
C LEU A 107 18.46 -1.94 -8.47
N GLU A 108 19.56 -1.28 -8.81
CA GLU A 108 19.54 -0.12 -9.69
C GLU A 108 19.06 -0.46 -11.10
N ASN A 109 19.54 -1.58 -11.66
CA ASN A 109 19.10 -2.07 -12.97
C ASN A 109 17.60 -2.37 -12.99
N LEU A 110 17.12 -3.09 -11.98
CA LEU A 110 15.70 -3.42 -11.85
C LEU A 110 14.83 -2.20 -11.66
N TYR A 111 15.24 -1.27 -10.80
CA TYR A 111 14.47 -0.07 -10.52
C TYR A 111 14.20 0.74 -11.79
N GLY A 112 15.20 0.92 -12.63
CA GLY A 112 15.04 1.61 -13.91
C GLY A 112 14.07 0.91 -14.86
N VAL A 113 14.11 -0.42 -14.93
CA VAL A 113 13.21 -1.22 -15.80
C VAL A 113 11.78 -1.20 -15.27
N VAL A 114 11.60 -1.41 -13.96
CA VAL A 114 10.28 -1.41 -13.31
C VAL A 114 9.60 -0.05 -13.42
N LEU A 115 10.33 1.05 -13.21
CA LEU A 115 9.79 2.40 -13.38
C LEU A 115 9.30 2.65 -14.80
N LYS A 116 10.09 2.31 -15.82
CA LYS A 116 9.68 2.44 -17.22
C LYS A 116 8.44 1.61 -17.53
N HIS A 117 8.37 0.38 -17.00
CA HIS A 117 7.19 -0.47 -17.16
C HIS A 117 5.95 0.14 -16.50
N TYR A 118 6.11 0.68 -15.29
CA TYR A 118 5.04 1.38 -14.56
C TYR A 118 4.55 2.61 -15.32
N GLU A 119 5.43 3.45 -15.83
CA GLU A 119 5.07 4.64 -16.62
C GLU A 119 4.33 4.27 -17.89
N LYS A 120 4.79 3.25 -18.61
CA LYS A 120 4.11 2.72 -19.80
C LYS A 120 2.70 2.24 -19.46
N LYS A 121 2.56 1.43 -18.42
CA LYS A 121 1.26 0.90 -17.97
C LYS A 121 0.32 2.02 -17.52
N ASN A 122 0.86 3.02 -16.82
CA ASN A 122 0.09 4.19 -16.39
C ASN A 122 -0.42 5.01 -17.57
N SER A 123 0.43 5.25 -18.58
CA SER A 123 0.05 5.93 -19.81
C SER A 123 -1.02 5.17 -20.59
N GLU A 124 -0.86 3.86 -20.76
CA GLU A 124 -1.85 3.00 -21.44
C GLU A 124 -3.20 3.01 -20.71
N ASN A 125 -3.19 2.92 -19.39
CA ASN A 125 -4.41 2.98 -18.57
C ASN A 125 -5.07 4.36 -18.68
N SER A 126 -4.28 5.41 -18.62
CA SER A 126 -4.78 6.78 -18.76
C SER A 126 -5.46 6.98 -20.12
N MET A 127 -4.86 6.51 -21.21
CA MET A 127 -5.45 6.60 -22.55
C MET A 127 -6.79 5.85 -22.67
N LYS A 128 -6.95 4.74 -21.95
CA LYS A 128 -8.19 3.96 -21.97
C LYS A 128 -9.29 4.56 -21.09
N VAL A 129 -8.92 5.07 -19.92
CA VAL A 129 -9.88 5.52 -18.90
C VAL A 129 -10.29 6.97 -19.10
N PHE A 130 -9.37 7.82 -19.52
CA PHE A 130 -9.63 9.26 -19.68
C PHE A 130 -10.80 9.60 -20.60
N PRO A 131 -10.97 8.98 -21.80
CA PRO A 131 -12.11 9.26 -22.67
C PRO A 131 -13.45 8.93 -22.02
N VAL A 132 -13.51 7.85 -21.23
CA VAL A 132 -14.72 7.43 -20.53
C VAL A 132 -15.12 8.46 -19.48
N ILE A 133 -14.16 8.89 -18.64
CA ILE A 133 -14.40 9.89 -17.61
C ILE A 133 -14.76 11.24 -18.24
N LYS A 134 -14.05 11.65 -19.29
CA LYS A 134 -14.30 12.89 -20.01
C LYS A 134 -15.71 12.93 -20.60
N ASN A 135 -16.15 11.87 -21.26
CA ASN A 135 -17.49 11.78 -21.84
C ASN A 135 -18.59 11.90 -20.76
N VAL A 136 -18.41 11.29 -19.61
CA VAL A 136 -19.35 11.39 -18.48
C VAL A 136 -19.37 12.81 -17.91
N TYR A 137 -18.21 13.47 -17.82
CA TYR A 137 -18.10 14.80 -17.26
C TYR A 137 -18.65 15.90 -18.19
N GLU A 138 -18.43 15.77 -19.51
CA GLU A 138 -18.89 16.74 -20.52
C GLU A 138 -20.39 16.65 -20.84
N ASN A 139 -21.07 15.55 -20.46
CA ASN A 139 -22.50 15.36 -20.68
C ASN A 139 -23.32 15.65 -19.40
N PRO A 140 -23.76 16.90 -19.19
CA PRO A 140 -24.49 17.30 -17.97
C PRO A 140 -25.88 16.64 -17.83
N GLN A 141 -26.40 16.03 -18.89
CA GLN A 141 -27.65 15.26 -18.83
C GLN A 141 -27.48 13.89 -18.17
N ASN A 142 -26.28 13.36 -18.14
CA ASN A 142 -25.95 12.10 -17.47
C ASN A 142 -25.56 12.38 -16.02
N LYS A 143 -26.54 12.63 -15.16
CA LYS A 143 -26.34 12.68 -13.70
C LYS A 143 -26.00 11.28 -13.16
N PHE A 144 -24.87 10.74 -13.55
CA PHE A 144 -24.39 9.50 -12.93
C PHE A 144 -23.81 9.85 -11.55
N GLU A 145 -24.47 9.40 -10.51
CA GLU A 145 -23.95 9.44 -9.15
C GLU A 145 -22.68 8.56 -9.03
N ARG A 146 -22.46 7.67 -9.98
CA ARG A 146 -21.48 6.60 -9.87
C ARG A 146 -20.90 6.24 -11.24
N ILE A 147 -19.59 6.39 -11.39
CA ILE A 147 -18.86 5.91 -12.56
C ILE A 147 -18.17 4.59 -12.18
N VAL A 148 -18.46 3.52 -12.89
CA VAL A 148 -17.81 2.22 -12.72
C VAL A 148 -16.83 2.01 -13.85
N VAL A 149 -15.53 1.94 -13.52
CA VAL A 149 -14.48 1.63 -14.49
C VAL A 149 -14.00 0.20 -14.21
N PRO A 150 -14.22 -0.73 -15.13
CA PRO A 150 -13.73 -2.09 -14.98
C PRO A 150 -12.23 -2.15 -15.26
N PHE A 151 -11.44 -2.62 -14.30
CA PHE A 151 -10.05 -2.98 -14.47
C PHE A 151 -9.91 -4.49 -14.43
N THR A 152 -9.11 -5.05 -15.32
CA THR A 152 -8.83 -6.48 -15.34
C THR A 152 -7.32 -6.71 -15.38
N ASP A 153 -6.86 -7.68 -14.61
CA ASP A 153 -5.50 -8.23 -14.68
C ASP A 153 -5.40 -9.45 -15.61
N GLY A 154 -6.48 -9.72 -16.36
CA GLY A 154 -6.62 -10.90 -17.22
C GLY A 154 -7.21 -12.13 -16.52
N LYS A 155 -7.28 -12.14 -15.19
CA LYS A 155 -7.87 -13.24 -14.39
C LYS A 155 -9.10 -12.80 -13.60
N LYS A 156 -9.07 -11.58 -13.07
CA LYS A 156 -10.17 -11.01 -12.27
C LYS A 156 -10.50 -9.62 -12.79
N THR A 157 -11.77 -9.31 -12.86
CA THR A 157 -12.25 -7.96 -13.14
C THR A 157 -12.57 -7.29 -11.82
N MET A 158 -11.90 -6.18 -11.54
CA MET A 158 -12.19 -5.31 -10.40
C MET A 158 -12.94 -4.08 -10.90
N ASN A 159 -14.08 -3.81 -10.32
CA ASN A 159 -14.84 -2.60 -10.61
C ASN A 159 -14.40 -1.49 -9.66
N THR A 160 -13.71 -0.49 -10.19
CA THR A 160 -13.41 0.71 -9.43
C THR A 160 -14.59 1.66 -9.52
N VAL A 161 -15.13 2.02 -8.37
CA VAL A 161 -16.27 2.93 -8.27
C VAL A 161 -15.77 4.30 -7.89
N SER A 162 -15.95 5.28 -8.77
CA SER A 162 -15.76 6.68 -8.45
C SER A 162 -17.12 7.32 -8.14
N TYR A 163 -17.22 7.94 -6.97
CA TYR A 163 -18.39 8.73 -6.58
C TYR A 163 -18.15 10.18 -7.01
N THR A 164 -18.92 10.67 -7.96
CA THR A 164 -18.97 12.09 -8.28
C THR A 164 -19.93 12.79 -7.33
N HIS A 165 -19.53 13.02 -6.09
CA HIS A 165 -20.22 13.98 -5.23
C HIS A 165 -19.82 15.39 -5.64
N LEU A 166 -20.42 15.88 -6.69
CA LEU A 166 -20.62 17.32 -6.88
C LEU A 166 -21.91 17.69 -6.13
N ARG A 167 -21.88 17.70 -4.81
CA ARG A 167 -22.77 18.58 -4.08
C ARG A 167 -22.17 19.98 -4.21
N ALA A 168 -22.74 20.74 -5.14
CA ALA A 168 -22.70 22.18 -5.04
C ALA A 168 -23.25 22.52 -3.64
N HIS A 169 -22.41 23.06 -2.79
CA HIS A 169 -22.88 23.79 -1.62
C HIS A 169 -23.47 25.10 -2.17
N GLU A 170 -24.79 25.15 -2.21
CA GLU A 170 -25.53 26.40 -2.11
C GLU A 170 -25.34 26.98 -0.72
#